data_17107fdae4c2a5942392ee29d724934f
#
_entry.id   17107fdae4c2a5942392ee29d724934f
#
_cell.length_a   1.000
_cell.length_b   1.000
_cell.length_c   1.000
_cell.angle_alpha   90.00
_cell.angle_beta   90.00
_cell.angle_gamma   90.00
#
_symmetry.space_group_name_H-M   'P 1'
#
loop_
_entity.id
_entity.type
_entity.pdbx_description
1 polymer ?
#
loop_
_entity_poly.entity_id
_entity_poly.type
_entity_poly.pdbx_seq_one_letter_code
_entity_poly.pdbx_strand_id
1 'polypeptide(L)'
;MPILARVSVRSVERLSPSFARIELAGDDLADFGNDGPTLDQRIKLLFPATPGVLPALTAEDWYTEWLALPGEERPRMRTYTIRSVEGEGIEKRLYVDFVLHPGAHGPGSDWAGAAKPGDEILVAGPKLGEPYGGIEWLPGDATRLLLVGDETAVPAIVSILESLPADATGSAFLEVPVADDVQKVSAPDGLQVSWLPREGTPVGGSALAAVGGLLGFEATPEDVTSVEVEDPDLWETPDYSSSGEEVAGPESGAGDGAGNGAENGEDGRYAWIAGESRMVTALRRHLVNELEMPRKQVAFMGYWREGVSMKG
;
A
#
# COMPACT_ATOMS: atom_id res chain seq x y z
N MET A 1 -15.36 -2.06 -14.61
CA MET A 1 -14.06 -2.47 -15.21
C MET A 1 -12.99 -1.46 -14.82
N PRO A 2 -11.71 -1.85 -14.60
CA PRO A 2 -10.65 -0.89 -14.36
C PRO A 2 -10.50 0.07 -15.54
N ILE A 3 -10.03 1.28 -15.25
CA ILE A 3 -9.57 2.18 -16.30
C ILE A 3 -8.11 1.84 -16.63
N LEU A 4 -7.73 1.91 -17.89
CA LEU A 4 -6.35 1.93 -18.32
C LEU A 4 -6.07 3.31 -18.93
N ALA A 5 -5.34 4.12 -18.18
CA ALA A 5 -5.05 5.51 -18.53
C ALA A 5 -3.62 5.66 -19.03
N ARG A 6 -3.41 6.33 -20.15
CA ARG A 6 -2.11 6.86 -20.56
C ARG A 6 -1.90 8.21 -19.90
N VAL A 7 -0.84 8.34 -19.13
CA VAL A 7 -0.55 9.55 -18.37
C VAL A 7 0.87 10.03 -18.60
N SER A 8 1.07 11.33 -18.45
CA SER A 8 2.38 11.97 -18.51
C SER A 8 2.75 12.60 -17.17
N VAL A 9 4.02 12.58 -16.85
CA VAL A 9 4.59 13.30 -15.71
C VAL A 9 4.40 14.80 -15.94
N ARG A 10 3.80 15.49 -14.97
CA ARG A 10 3.66 16.95 -14.94
C ARG A 10 4.72 17.59 -14.08
N SER A 11 4.95 17.01 -12.91
CA SER A 11 5.99 17.46 -11.99
C SER A 11 6.57 16.27 -11.22
N VAL A 12 7.80 16.47 -10.74
CA VAL A 12 8.51 15.57 -9.83
C VAL A 12 8.99 16.42 -8.66
N GLU A 13 8.54 16.07 -7.46
CA GLU A 13 8.94 16.72 -6.23
C GLU A 13 9.76 15.75 -5.38
N ARG A 14 10.96 16.14 -4.96
CA ARG A 14 11.74 15.39 -4.00
C ARG A 14 11.26 15.73 -2.59
N LEU A 15 10.50 14.82 -1.96
CA LEU A 15 9.95 15.04 -0.63
C LEU A 15 11.03 14.91 0.45
N SER A 16 11.95 13.93 0.26
CA SER A 16 12.99 13.59 1.23
C SER A 16 14.10 12.76 0.55
N PRO A 17 15.15 12.33 1.25
CA PRO A 17 16.18 11.48 0.66
C PRO A 17 15.63 10.21 0.01
N SER A 18 14.59 9.60 0.59
CA SER A 18 14.04 8.32 0.12
C SER A 18 12.67 8.45 -0.57
N PHE A 19 12.06 9.64 -0.67
CA PHE A 19 10.74 9.81 -1.29
C PHE A 19 10.72 10.84 -2.41
N ALA A 20 10.04 10.48 -3.50
CA ALA A 20 9.69 11.39 -4.57
C ALA A 20 8.20 11.31 -4.88
N ARG A 21 7.53 12.46 -4.95
CA ARG A 21 6.14 12.58 -5.41
C ARG A 21 6.12 12.89 -6.87
N ILE A 22 5.35 12.13 -7.64
CA ILE A 22 5.16 12.35 -9.07
C ILE A 22 3.70 12.69 -9.33
N GLU A 23 3.48 13.85 -9.95
CA GLU A 23 2.19 14.28 -10.46
C GLU A 23 2.03 13.76 -11.88
N LEU A 24 0.97 13.00 -12.10
CA LEU A 24 0.60 12.40 -13.37
C LEU A 24 -0.71 13.01 -13.89
N ALA A 25 -0.76 13.27 -15.19
CA ALA A 25 -1.94 13.82 -15.84
C ALA A 25 -2.13 13.23 -17.24
N GLY A 26 -3.36 13.24 -17.71
CA GLY A 26 -3.76 12.80 -19.04
C GLY A 26 -5.27 12.81 -19.17
N ASP A 27 -5.78 12.97 -20.39
CA ASP A 27 -7.22 13.03 -20.64
C ASP A 27 -7.92 11.72 -20.22
N ASP A 28 -7.20 10.61 -20.28
CA ASP A 28 -7.70 9.29 -19.86
C ASP A 28 -8.00 9.20 -18.35
N LEU A 29 -7.51 10.16 -17.53
CA LEU A 29 -7.85 10.22 -16.11
C LEU A 29 -9.24 10.82 -15.82
N ALA A 30 -9.99 11.29 -16.82
CA ALA A 30 -11.26 11.98 -16.61
C ALA A 30 -12.23 11.21 -15.68
N ASP A 31 -12.32 9.90 -15.86
CA ASP A 31 -13.17 9.02 -15.05
C ASP A 31 -12.37 8.22 -13.98
N PHE A 32 -11.12 8.55 -13.75
CA PHE A 32 -10.28 7.83 -12.78
C PHE A 32 -10.62 8.22 -11.33
N GLY A 33 -10.61 7.26 -10.41
CA GLY A 33 -10.72 7.47 -8.97
C GLY A 33 -11.83 6.66 -8.32
N ASN A 34 -11.94 6.82 -6.99
CA ASN A 34 -12.96 6.20 -6.15
C ASN A 34 -14.11 7.18 -5.90
N ASP A 35 -15.31 6.65 -5.59
CA ASP A 35 -16.45 7.46 -5.12
C ASP A 35 -16.32 7.91 -3.66
N GLY A 36 -15.20 7.61 -3.00
CA GLY A 36 -14.88 7.93 -1.62
C GLY A 36 -13.38 8.25 -1.44
N PRO A 37 -12.89 8.24 -0.19
CA PRO A 37 -11.48 8.46 0.09
C PRO A 37 -10.60 7.40 -0.54
N THR A 38 -9.37 7.76 -0.88
CA THR A 38 -8.42 6.84 -1.53
C THR A 38 -7.91 5.75 -0.59
N LEU A 39 -7.82 6.05 0.72
CA LEU A 39 -7.31 5.12 1.72
C LEU A 39 -5.97 4.48 1.28
N ASP A 40 -5.91 3.15 1.30
CA ASP A 40 -4.78 2.36 0.79
C ASP A 40 -4.97 1.87 -0.67
N GLN A 41 -5.80 2.58 -1.47
CA GLN A 41 -6.12 2.17 -2.83
C GLN A 41 -4.89 1.86 -3.67
N ARG A 42 -4.75 0.60 -4.06
CA ARG A 42 -3.69 0.12 -4.94
C ARG A 42 -4.05 0.31 -6.41
N ILE A 43 -3.03 0.62 -7.20
CA ILE A 43 -3.09 0.73 -8.66
C ILE A 43 -1.91 -0.01 -9.28
N LYS A 44 -2.01 -0.31 -10.57
CA LYS A 44 -0.89 -0.85 -11.35
C LYS A 44 -0.29 0.25 -12.21
N LEU A 45 1.03 0.44 -12.08
CA LEU A 45 1.82 1.31 -12.94
C LEU A 45 2.62 0.43 -13.90
N LEU A 46 2.55 0.72 -15.20
CA LEU A 46 3.23 0.01 -16.25
C LEU A 46 4.32 0.93 -16.84
N PHE A 47 5.55 0.67 -16.45
CA PHE A 47 6.72 1.43 -16.87
C PHE A 47 7.21 0.94 -18.24
N PRO A 48 7.48 1.82 -19.21
CA PRO A 48 7.90 1.43 -20.54
C PRO A 48 9.20 0.60 -20.49
N ALA A 49 9.26 -0.51 -21.24
CA ALA A 49 10.46 -1.31 -21.38
C ALA A 49 11.57 -0.56 -22.11
N THR A 50 11.17 0.27 -23.08
CA THR A 50 12.03 1.22 -23.79
C THR A 50 11.52 2.63 -23.53
N PRO A 51 12.36 3.57 -23.06
CA PRO A 51 11.93 4.93 -22.77
C PRO A 51 11.13 5.57 -23.93
N GLY A 52 9.95 6.10 -23.60
CA GLY A 52 9.05 6.76 -24.56
C GLY A 52 8.24 5.80 -25.45
N VAL A 53 8.36 4.48 -25.27
CA VAL A 53 7.59 3.50 -26.06
C VAL A 53 6.59 2.79 -25.15
N LEU A 54 5.31 3.07 -25.35
CA LEU A 54 4.21 2.39 -24.67
C LEU A 54 3.37 1.58 -25.68
N PRO A 55 2.97 0.35 -25.35
CA PRO A 55 2.10 -0.43 -26.20
C PRO A 55 0.70 0.17 -26.25
N ALA A 56 0.00 -0.09 -27.36
CA ALA A 56 -1.43 0.17 -27.45
C ALA A 56 -2.18 -1.03 -26.85
N LEU A 57 -2.68 -0.87 -25.62
CA LEU A 57 -3.50 -1.86 -24.92
C LEU A 57 -4.93 -1.35 -24.83
N THR A 58 -5.91 -2.26 -24.89
CA THR A 58 -7.33 -1.92 -24.70
C THR A 58 -7.68 -1.95 -23.21
N ALA A 59 -8.60 -1.09 -22.75
CA ALA A 59 -8.98 -1.05 -21.35
C ALA A 59 -9.66 -2.36 -20.88
N GLU A 60 -10.36 -3.04 -21.78
CA GLU A 60 -11.13 -4.27 -21.48
C GLU A 60 -10.21 -5.48 -21.25
N ASP A 61 -9.19 -5.64 -22.10
CA ASP A 61 -8.33 -6.84 -22.12
C ASP A 61 -6.86 -6.54 -21.82
N TRP A 62 -6.55 -5.36 -21.27
CA TRP A 62 -5.19 -4.85 -21.11
C TRP A 62 -4.23 -5.85 -20.45
N TYR A 63 -4.69 -6.62 -19.47
CA TYR A 63 -3.83 -7.57 -18.75
C TYR A 63 -3.46 -8.77 -19.62
N THR A 64 -4.42 -9.32 -20.37
CA THR A 64 -4.21 -10.42 -21.32
C THR A 64 -3.30 -9.95 -22.46
N GLU A 65 -3.58 -8.78 -23.02
CA GLU A 65 -2.75 -8.17 -24.06
C GLU A 65 -1.33 -7.89 -23.56
N TRP A 66 -1.18 -7.34 -22.35
CA TRP A 66 0.11 -7.13 -21.70
C TRP A 66 0.88 -8.44 -21.52
N LEU A 67 0.24 -9.53 -21.08
CA LEU A 67 0.86 -10.85 -20.95
C LEU A 67 1.33 -11.41 -22.29
N ALA A 68 0.61 -11.12 -23.36
CA ALA A 68 0.91 -11.60 -24.72
C ALA A 68 2.09 -10.85 -25.38
N LEU A 69 2.49 -9.68 -24.84
CA LEU A 69 3.65 -8.95 -25.39
C LEU A 69 4.94 -9.74 -25.22
N PRO A 70 5.87 -9.64 -26.20
CA PRO A 70 7.25 -10.14 -26.04
C PRO A 70 7.90 -9.57 -24.77
N GLY A 71 8.66 -10.38 -24.05
CA GLY A 71 9.22 -9.99 -22.75
C GLY A 71 10.09 -8.73 -22.77
N GLU A 72 10.78 -8.48 -23.89
CA GLU A 72 11.62 -7.30 -24.12
C GLU A 72 10.84 -6.03 -24.44
N GLU A 73 9.61 -6.17 -24.96
CA GLU A 73 8.71 -5.05 -25.27
C GLU A 73 7.68 -4.79 -24.16
N ARG A 74 7.52 -5.77 -23.26
CA ARG A 74 6.50 -5.75 -22.21
C ARG A 74 6.87 -4.72 -21.15
N PRO A 75 6.01 -3.71 -20.89
CA PRO A 75 6.18 -2.76 -19.79
C PRO A 75 6.35 -3.49 -18.45
N ARG A 76 7.22 -2.97 -17.60
CA ARG A 76 7.38 -3.48 -16.23
C ARG A 76 6.25 -3.00 -15.37
N MET A 77 5.42 -3.92 -14.88
CA MET A 77 4.29 -3.60 -14.03
C MET A 77 4.69 -3.65 -12.55
N ARG A 78 4.24 -2.67 -11.76
CA ARG A 78 4.36 -2.64 -10.30
C ARG A 78 3.10 -2.07 -9.67
N THR A 79 2.86 -2.49 -8.43
CA THR A 79 1.75 -1.99 -7.62
C THR A 79 2.23 -0.80 -6.81
N TYR A 80 1.41 0.26 -6.81
CA TYR A 80 1.62 1.47 -6.00
C TYR A 80 0.30 1.87 -5.33
N THR A 81 0.41 2.69 -4.30
CA THR A 81 -0.74 3.31 -3.65
C THR A 81 -1.03 4.67 -4.28
N ILE A 82 -2.31 5.00 -4.46
CA ILE A 82 -2.72 6.36 -4.77
C ILE A 82 -2.43 7.23 -3.55
N ARG A 83 -1.61 8.29 -3.71
CA ARG A 83 -1.43 9.26 -2.63
C ARG A 83 -2.59 10.26 -2.56
N SER A 84 -2.99 10.79 -3.69
CA SER A 84 -4.19 11.61 -3.85
C SER A 84 -4.62 11.70 -5.31
N VAL A 85 -5.88 12.07 -5.52
CA VAL A 85 -6.42 12.45 -6.82
C VAL A 85 -7.06 13.83 -6.65
N GLU A 86 -6.67 14.79 -7.48
CA GLU A 86 -7.13 16.17 -7.43
C GLU A 86 -7.74 16.61 -8.77
N GLY A 87 -8.61 17.61 -8.74
CA GLY A 87 -9.27 18.12 -9.94
C GLY A 87 -10.43 17.25 -10.42
N GLU A 88 -11.03 17.66 -11.52
CA GLU A 88 -12.20 17.01 -12.11
C GLU A 88 -12.03 16.83 -13.63
N GLY A 89 -12.67 15.81 -14.21
CA GLY A 89 -12.63 15.53 -15.62
C GLY A 89 -11.19 15.46 -16.16
N ILE A 90 -10.91 16.09 -17.29
CA ILE A 90 -9.59 16.11 -17.93
C ILE A 90 -8.53 16.91 -17.16
N GLU A 91 -8.94 17.76 -16.19
CA GLU A 91 -8.02 18.48 -15.31
C GLU A 91 -7.57 17.64 -14.12
N LYS A 92 -7.98 16.36 -14.06
CA LYS A 92 -7.62 15.46 -12.97
C LYS A 92 -6.11 15.20 -12.93
N ARG A 93 -5.59 15.11 -11.71
CA ARG A 93 -4.20 14.84 -11.40
C ARG A 93 -4.12 13.66 -10.43
N LEU A 94 -3.27 12.70 -10.75
CA LEU A 94 -2.95 11.56 -9.90
C LEU A 94 -1.58 11.79 -9.29
N TYR A 95 -1.51 11.73 -7.96
CA TYR A 95 -0.25 11.81 -7.22
C TYR A 95 0.13 10.42 -6.70
N VAL A 96 1.39 10.07 -6.92
CA VAL A 96 1.99 8.82 -6.43
C VAL A 96 3.31 9.14 -5.76
N ASP A 97 3.49 8.64 -4.53
CA ASP A 97 4.75 8.72 -3.81
C ASP A 97 5.58 7.46 -4.08
N PHE A 98 6.79 7.65 -4.56
CA PHE A 98 7.73 6.60 -4.88
C PHE A 98 8.81 6.52 -3.83
N VAL A 99 9.11 5.30 -3.39
CA VAL A 99 10.31 5.06 -2.58
C VAL A 99 11.51 4.89 -3.50
N LEU A 100 12.55 5.65 -3.21
CA LEU A 100 13.82 5.63 -3.91
C LEU A 100 14.87 4.94 -3.03
N HIS A 101 15.33 3.78 -3.45
CA HIS A 101 16.34 3.02 -2.72
C HIS A 101 17.73 3.27 -3.32
N PRO A 102 18.61 4.03 -2.67
CA PRO A 102 19.98 4.21 -3.15
C PRO A 102 20.70 2.85 -3.26
N GLY A 103 21.17 2.52 -4.46
CA GLY A 103 21.92 1.27 -4.70
C GLY A 103 21.08 0.01 -4.89
N ALA A 104 19.77 0.04 -4.73
CA ALA A 104 18.88 -1.05 -5.11
C ALA A 104 18.18 -0.72 -6.43
N HIS A 105 18.13 -1.67 -7.34
CA HIS A 105 17.53 -1.50 -8.66
C HIS A 105 16.13 -2.13 -8.71
N GLY A 106 15.16 -1.34 -9.10
CA GLY A 106 13.79 -1.79 -9.33
C GLY A 106 13.09 -0.92 -10.36
N PRO A 107 12.20 -1.48 -11.22
CA PRO A 107 11.64 -0.74 -12.35
C PRO A 107 10.96 0.56 -11.95
N GLY A 108 10.27 0.59 -10.81
CA GLY A 108 9.59 1.79 -10.34
C GLY A 108 10.51 2.82 -9.71
N SER A 109 11.45 2.39 -8.84
CA SER A 109 12.44 3.27 -8.22
C SER A 109 13.39 3.87 -9.24
N ASP A 110 13.88 3.05 -10.19
CA ASP A 110 14.76 3.51 -11.27
C ASP A 110 14.05 4.52 -12.18
N TRP A 111 12.80 4.22 -12.56
CA TRP A 111 12.00 5.13 -13.37
C TRP A 111 11.73 6.44 -12.64
N ALA A 112 11.26 6.38 -11.38
CA ALA A 112 10.95 7.57 -10.59
C ALA A 112 12.19 8.44 -10.32
N GLY A 113 13.35 7.81 -10.11
CA GLY A 113 14.63 8.50 -9.92
C GLY A 113 15.11 9.27 -11.16
N ALA A 114 14.67 8.87 -12.36
CA ALA A 114 15.02 9.48 -13.64
C ALA A 114 13.86 10.29 -14.27
N ALA A 115 12.67 10.22 -13.70
CA ALA A 115 11.45 10.81 -14.25
C ALA A 115 11.56 12.31 -14.42
N LYS A 116 11.02 12.82 -15.51
CA LYS A 116 10.96 14.24 -15.83
C LYS A 116 9.63 14.58 -16.51
N PRO A 117 9.21 15.85 -16.49
CA PRO A 117 8.01 16.28 -17.20
C PRO A 117 7.98 15.82 -18.66
N GLY A 118 6.86 15.22 -19.06
CA GLY A 118 6.64 14.66 -20.39
C GLY A 118 6.94 13.16 -20.51
N ASP A 119 7.58 12.52 -19.53
CA ASP A 119 7.69 11.06 -19.53
C ASP A 119 6.31 10.42 -19.34
N GLU A 120 6.07 9.31 -20.02
CA GLU A 120 4.76 8.65 -20.04
C GLU A 120 4.79 7.24 -19.46
N ILE A 121 3.70 6.85 -18.79
CA ILE A 121 3.41 5.49 -18.33
C ILE A 121 1.93 5.15 -18.56
N LEU A 122 1.58 3.85 -18.39
CA LEU A 122 0.18 3.45 -18.27
C LEU A 122 -0.18 3.21 -16.81
N VAL A 123 -1.41 3.57 -16.45
CA VAL A 123 -1.98 3.36 -15.12
C VAL A 123 -3.25 2.55 -15.26
N ALA A 124 -3.31 1.40 -14.57
CA ALA A 124 -4.57 0.66 -14.41
C ALA A 124 -5.07 0.83 -12.97
N GLY A 125 -6.32 1.29 -12.83
CA GLY A 125 -6.87 1.65 -11.53
C GLY A 125 -8.38 1.79 -11.50
N PRO A 126 -8.94 2.35 -10.41
CA PRO A 126 -10.37 2.52 -10.23
C PRO A 126 -10.98 3.48 -11.24
N LYS A 127 -12.22 3.18 -11.62
CA LYS A 127 -13.07 4.05 -12.43
C LYS A 127 -14.26 4.49 -11.59
N LEU A 128 -14.56 5.78 -11.60
CA LEU A 128 -15.68 6.36 -10.88
C LEU A 128 -16.99 5.63 -11.22
N GLY A 129 -17.80 5.34 -10.20
CA GLY A 129 -19.07 4.64 -10.33
C GLY A 129 -18.95 3.14 -10.62
N GLU A 130 -17.74 2.57 -10.64
CA GLU A 130 -17.55 1.15 -10.89
C GLU A 130 -16.82 0.47 -9.71
N PRO A 131 -17.20 -0.77 -9.33
CA PRO A 131 -16.50 -1.49 -8.29
C PRO A 131 -15.07 -1.81 -8.72
N TYR A 132 -14.12 -1.53 -7.84
CA TYR A 132 -12.71 -1.85 -8.03
C TYR A 132 -12.09 -2.31 -6.70
N GLY A 133 -11.32 -3.39 -6.71
CA GLY A 133 -10.60 -3.86 -5.52
C GLY A 133 -9.37 -3.02 -5.21
N GLY A 134 -8.63 -3.44 -4.17
CA GLY A 134 -7.34 -2.84 -3.83
C GLY A 134 -7.38 -1.80 -2.73
N ILE A 135 -8.49 -1.70 -2.00
CA ILE A 135 -8.58 -1.13 -0.67
C ILE A 135 -8.70 -2.31 0.30
N GLU A 136 -7.74 -2.42 1.22
CA GLU A 136 -7.71 -3.47 2.24
C GLU A 136 -7.98 -2.89 3.64
N TRP A 137 -8.15 -1.57 3.74
CA TRP A 137 -8.54 -0.88 4.96
C TRP A 137 -9.99 -1.18 5.29
N LEU A 138 -10.23 -2.08 6.24
CA LEU A 138 -11.56 -2.56 6.63
C LEU A 138 -11.69 -2.65 8.17
N PRO A 139 -11.64 -1.52 8.90
CA PRO A 139 -11.66 -1.51 10.36
C PRO A 139 -13.00 -1.91 10.98
N GLY A 140 -14.10 -1.92 10.20
CA GLY A 140 -15.43 -2.14 10.75
C GLY A 140 -15.75 -1.15 11.87
N ASP A 141 -16.27 -1.66 13.01
CA ASP A 141 -16.60 -0.87 14.19
C ASP A 141 -15.43 -0.75 15.19
N ALA A 142 -14.19 -0.96 14.76
CA ALA A 142 -13.02 -0.88 15.61
C ALA A 142 -12.87 0.52 16.22
N THR A 143 -12.63 0.57 17.54
CA THR A 143 -12.45 1.81 18.29
C THR A 143 -10.99 2.16 18.53
N ARG A 144 -10.09 1.20 18.31
CA ARG A 144 -8.64 1.36 18.46
C ARG A 144 -7.91 0.88 17.22
N LEU A 145 -7.15 1.75 16.61
CA LEU A 145 -6.46 1.49 15.37
C LEU A 145 -4.96 1.27 15.61
N LEU A 146 -4.38 0.29 14.93
CA LEU A 146 -2.95 0.05 14.87
C LEU A 146 -2.53 0.00 13.41
N LEU A 147 -1.78 1.00 12.95
CA LEU A 147 -1.21 1.04 11.62
C LEU A 147 0.31 0.87 11.72
N VAL A 148 0.87 -0.05 10.96
CA VAL A 148 2.32 -0.30 10.99
C VAL A 148 2.83 -0.49 9.56
N GLY A 149 3.93 0.19 9.25
CA GLY A 149 4.54 -0.03 7.94
C GLY A 149 5.96 0.52 7.82
N ASP A 150 6.67 0.01 6.83
CA ASP A 150 7.92 0.59 6.37
C ASP A 150 7.70 1.71 5.34
N GLU A 151 8.78 2.23 4.77
CA GLU A 151 8.71 3.32 3.78
C GLU A 151 7.76 3.04 2.62
N THR A 152 7.57 1.78 2.22
CA THR A 152 6.69 1.42 1.09
C THR A 152 5.21 1.55 1.45
N ALA A 153 4.88 1.41 2.73
CA ALA A 153 3.52 1.55 3.25
C ALA A 153 3.18 2.98 3.70
N VAL A 154 4.18 3.88 3.83
CA VAL A 154 3.97 5.28 4.24
C VAL A 154 2.86 5.97 3.43
N PRO A 155 2.82 5.90 2.08
CA PRO A 155 1.77 6.57 1.31
C PRO A 155 0.36 6.10 1.66
N ALA A 156 0.18 4.79 1.90
CA ALA A 156 -1.09 4.20 2.30
C ALA A 156 -1.49 4.63 3.71
N ILE A 157 -0.58 4.50 4.68
CA ILE A 157 -0.84 4.89 6.07
C ILE A 157 -1.20 6.38 6.15
N VAL A 158 -0.46 7.26 5.47
CA VAL A 158 -0.75 8.70 5.46
C VAL A 158 -2.12 8.98 4.85
N SER A 159 -2.48 8.33 3.74
CA SER A 159 -3.78 8.48 3.11
C SER A 159 -4.93 8.01 4.00
N ILE A 160 -4.74 6.91 4.74
CA ILE A 160 -5.70 6.44 5.75
C ILE A 160 -5.82 7.48 6.87
N LEU A 161 -4.71 7.91 7.48
CA LEU A 161 -4.70 8.86 8.60
C LEU A 161 -5.45 10.15 8.29
N GLU A 162 -5.24 10.71 7.09
CA GLU A 162 -5.89 11.93 6.61
C GLU A 162 -7.39 11.75 6.36
N SER A 163 -7.86 10.50 6.22
CA SER A 163 -9.26 10.15 5.96
C SER A 163 -10.03 9.71 7.20
N LEU A 164 -9.35 9.54 8.35
CA LEU A 164 -9.97 9.08 9.59
C LEU A 164 -10.92 10.14 10.19
N PRO A 165 -12.00 9.72 10.84
CA PRO A 165 -12.84 10.62 11.60
C PRO A 165 -12.08 11.23 12.79
N ALA A 166 -12.48 12.44 13.20
CA ALA A 166 -11.76 13.23 14.21
C ALA A 166 -11.67 12.55 15.59
N ASP A 167 -12.57 11.63 15.90
CA ASP A 167 -12.64 10.86 17.15
C ASP A 167 -11.90 9.51 17.08
N ALA A 168 -11.24 9.19 15.96
CA ALA A 168 -10.45 7.98 15.84
C ALA A 168 -9.28 7.98 16.84
N THR A 169 -9.03 6.81 17.43
CA THR A 169 -7.96 6.61 18.42
C THR A 169 -7.04 5.47 18.04
N GLY A 170 -5.79 5.51 18.52
CA GLY A 170 -4.86 4.42 18.28
C GLY A 170 -3.41 4.84 18.11
N SER A 171 -2.65 4.04 17.36
CA SER A 171 -1.23 4.28 17.11
C SER A 171 -0.87 3.95 15.67
N ALA A 172 0.00 4.76 15.08
CA ALA A 172 0.63 4.50 13.80
C ALA A 172 2.16 4.50 13.97
N PHE A 173 2.82 3.46 13.50
CA PHE A 173 4.26 3.31 13.49
C PHE A 173 4.74 3.26 12.03
N LEU A 174 5.52 4.27 11.63
CA LEU A 174 6.04 4.41 10.28
C LEU A 174 7.56 4.30 10.33
N GLU A 175 8.09 3.15 9.92
CA GLU A 175 9.53 2.95 9.82
C GLU A 175 10.04 3.54 8.50
N VAL A 176 11.11 4.33 8.59
CA VAL A 176 11.72 5.00 7.42
C VAL A 176 13.24 4.85 7.44
N PRO A 177 13.91 4.95 6.27
CA PRO A 177 15.35 4.75 6.17
C PRO A 177 16.17 5.68 7.07
N VAL A 178 15.88 6.97 7.06
CA VAL A 178 16.64 8.01 7.79
C VAL A 178 15.72 9.05 8.41
N ALA A 179 16.22 9.82 9.38
CA ALA A 179 15.46 10.85 10.07
C ALA A 179 14.93 11.95 9.13
N ASP A 180 15.64 12.23 8.05
CA ASP A 180 15.23 13.23 7.05
C ASP A 180 14.04 12.76 6.20
N ASP A 181 13.61 11.49 6.31
CA ASP A 181 12.43 10.95 5.67
C ASP A 181 11.13 11.16 6.46
N VAL A 182 11.23 11.69 7.68
CA VAL A 182 10.06 12.02 8.50
C VAL A 182 9.24 13.12 7.83
N GLN A 183 7.97 12.82 7.60
CA GLN A 183 7.04 13.73 6.92
C GLN A 183 6.04 14.35 7.91
N LYS A 184 5.53 15.51 7.56
CA LYS A 184 4.42 16.12 8.29
C LYS A 184 3.12 15.46 7.86
N VAL A 185 2.41 14.87 8.80
CA VAL A 185 1.15 14.14 8.55
C VAL A 185 0.03 14.77 9.37
N SER A 186 -1.16 14.85 8.77
CA SER A 186 -2.40 15.19 9.49
C SER A 186 -3.03 13.90 9.98
N ALA A 187 -3.37 13.86 11.28
CA ALA A 187 -4.06 12.73 11.91
C ALA A 187 -5.00 13.25 12.99
N PRO A 188 -6.04 12.47 13.39
CA PRO A 188 -6.87 12.79 14.55
C PRO A 188 -6.06 12.93 15.83
N ASP A 189 -6.47 13.83 16.74
CA ASP A 189 -5.77 14.09 18.01
C ASP A 189 -5.64 12.84 18.91
N GLY A 190 -6.58 11.90 18.80
CA GLY A 190 -6.58 10.66 19.55
C GLY A 190 -5.63 9.57 18.99
N LEU A 191 -4.96 9.84 17.87
CA LEU A 191 -4.08 8.87 17.20
C LEU A 191 -2.62 9.31 17.28
N GLN A 192 -1.81 8.51 17.97
CA GLN A 192 -0.38 8.76 18.10
C GLN A 192 0.37 8.29 16.85
N VAL A 193 1.02 9.22 16.14
CA VAL A 193 1.88 8.91 15.00
C VAL A 193 3.34 8.93 15.46
N SER A 194 4.04 7.81 15.27
CA SER A 194 5.45 7.62 15.62
C SER A 194 6.27 7.26 14.40
N TRP A 195 7.18 8.14 14.03
CA TRP A 195 8.17 7.87 13.00
C TRP A 195 9.38 7.17 13.59
N LEU A 196 9.86 6.14 12.93
CA LEU A 196 10.92 5.24 13.38
C LEU A 196 12.06 5.21 12.34
N PRO A 197 12.96 6.21 12.35
CA PRO A 197 14.15 6.16 11.49
C PRO A 197 15.05 5.00 11.89
N ARG A 198 15.34 4.08 10.94
CA ARG A 198 16.15 2.89 11.25
C ARG A 198 17.66 3.11 11.16
N GLU A 199 18.11 4.20 10.51
CA GLU A 199 19.52 4.61 10.47
C GLU A 199 20.51 3.48 10.11
N GLY A 200 20.14 2.64 9.12
CA GLY A 200 20.95 1.54 8.65
C GLY A 200 20.74 0.21 9.39
N THR A 201 19.83 0.14 10.37
CA THR A 201 19.41 -1.13 10.95
C THR A 201 18.47 -1.91 9.98
N PRO A 202 18.34 -3.24 10.11
CA PRO A 202 17.44 -4.03 9.27
C PRO A 202 16.00 -3.53 9.31
N VAL A 203 15.32 -3.64 8.17
CA VAL A 203 13.90 -3.25 8.03
C VAL A 203 13.03 -4.06 8.98
N GLY A 204 12.08 -3.37 9.63
CA GLY A 204 11.07 -3.97 10.49
C GLY A 204 11.46 -4.11 11.96
N GLY A 205 12.74 -4.01 12.29
CA GLY A 205 13.20 -4.17 13.68
C GLY A 205 12.66 -3.11 14.62
N SER A 206 12.69 -1.84 14.20
CA SER A 206 12.15 -0.73 14.97
C SER A 206 10.63 -0.77 15.07
N ALA A 207 9.96 -1.16 13.98
CA ALA A 207 8.51 -1.30 13.97
C ALA A 207 8.05 -2.42 14.92
N LEU A 208 8.69 -3.60 14.87
CA LEU A 208 8.38 -4.72 15.76
C LEU A 208 8.59 -4.35 17.23
N ALA A 209 9.71 -3.70 17.57
CA ALA A 209 10.00 -3.26 18.94
C ALA A 209 8.97 -2.22 19.44
N ALA A 210 8.55 -1.28 18.59
CA ALA A 210 7.55 -0.28 18.95
C ALA A 210 6.17 -0.91 19.22
N VAL A 211 5.75 -1.86 18.38
CA VAL A 211 4.52 -2.63 18.59
C VAL A 211 4.61 -3.48 19.85
N GLY A 212 5.75 -4.14 20.11
CA GLY A 212 6.01 -4.89 21.34
C GLY A 212 5.88 -4.03 22.58
N GLY A 213 6.47 -2.81 22.58
CA GLY A 213 6.33 -1.84 23.67
C GLY A 213 4.88 -1.39 23.89
N LEU A 214 4.08 -1.25 22.83
CA LEU A 214 2.66 -0.89 22.92
C LEU A 214 1.81 -2.04 23.47
N LEU A 215 2.06 -3.27 23.04
CA LEU A 215 1.20 -4.43 23.31
C LEU A 215 1.71 -5.33 24.45
N GLY A 216 2.93 -5.04 24.99
CA GLY A 216 3.48 -5.72 26.17
C GLY A 216 4.20 -7.04 25.85
N PHE A 217 4.77 -7.21 24.66
CA PHE A 217 5.67 -8.31 24.35
C PHE A 217 7.09 -7.83 24.08
N GLU A 218 8.07 -8.68 24.38
CA GLU A 218 9.48 -8.39 24.06
C GLU A 218 9.77 -8.78 22.62
N ALA A 219 10.43 -7.88 21.88
CA ALA A 219 10.83 -8.10 20.50
C ALA A 219 12.20 -7.46 20.25
N THR A 220 13.00 -8.16 19.46
CA THR A 220 14.34 -7.74 19.06
C THR A 220 14.43 -7.62 17.53
N PRO A 221 15.39 -6.86 16.99
CA PRO A 221 15.60 -6.83 15.54
C PRO A 221 15.92 -8.20 14.93
N GLU A 222 16.51 -9.11 15.71
CA GLU A 222 16.81 -10.48 15.32
C GLU A 222 15.55 -11.30 15.06
N ASP A 223 14.44 -10.99 15.74
CA ASP A 223 13.16 -11.66 15.53
C ASP A 223 12.63 -11.45 14.10
N VAL A 224 12.90 -10.29 13.48
CA VAL A 224 12.57 -10.05 12.08
C VAL A 224 13.54 -10.78 11.15
N THR A 225 14.85 -10.70 11.40
CA THR A 225 15.86 -11.26 10.49
C THR A 225 15.88 -12.78 10.50
N SER A 226 15.46 -13.42 11.59
CA SER A 226 15.38 -14.88 11.75
C SER A 226 14.09 -15.51 11.21
N VAL A 227 13.08 -14.70 10.84
CA VAL A 227 11.81 -15.21 10.32
C VAL A 227 12.02 -15.86 8.96
N GLU A 228 11.62 -17.11 8.84
CA GLU A 228 11.43 -17.77 7.54
C GLU A 228 10.09 -17.34 6.95
N VAL A 229 10.14 -16.71 5.77
CA VAL A 229 8.95 -16.34 5.02
C VAL A 229 8.57 -17.54 4.16
N GLU A 230 7.59 -18.32 4.61
CA GLU A 230 7.06 -19.47 3.87
C GLU A 230 6.27 -19.03 2.64
N ASP A 231 5.47 -17.97 2.78
CA ASP A 231 4.72 -17.34 1.69
C ASP A 231 5.30 -15.95 1.41
N PRO A 232 6.08 -15.78 0.32
CA PRO A 232 6.65 -14.48 -0.04
C PRO A 232 5.57 -13.46 -0.46
N ASP A 233 4.40 -13.94 -0.85
CA ASP A 233 3.26 -13.14 -1.29
C ASP A 233 2.20 -13.05 -0.18
N LEU A 234 2.61 -13.08 1.12
CA LEU A 234 1.72 -13.03 2.27
C LEU A 234 0.73 -11.87 2.15
N TRP A 235 -0.53 -12.23 1.98
CA TRP A 235 -1.64 -11.31 1.85
C TRP A 235 -2.84 -11.84 2.62
N GLU A 236 -3.12 -11.25 3.75
CA GLU A 236 -4.22 -11.64 4.62
C GLU A 236 -4.99 -10.40 5.05
N THR A 237 -6.29 -10.42 4.79
CA THR A 237 -7.22 -9.37 5.20
C THR A 237 -8.41 -9.99 5.90
N PRO A 238 -9.33 -9.24 6.48
CA PRO A 238 -10.55 -9.79 7.06
C PRO A 238 -11.33 -10.70 6.11
N ASP A 239 -11.24 -10.45 4.79
CA ASP A 239 -12.02 -11.13 3.75
C ASP A 239 -11.21 -12.07 2.85
N TYR A 240 -9.87 -12.12 3.01
CA TYR A 240 -9.00 -12.89 2.13
C TYR A 240 -7.77 -13.45 2.85
N SER A 241 -7.34 -14.66 2.46
CA SER A 241 -6.09 -15.28 2.92
C SER A 241 -5.34 -15.92 1.77
N SER A 242 -4.06 -15.58 1.60
CA SER A 242 -3.16 -16.22 0.62
C SER A 242 -2.75 -17.62 1.02
N SER A 243 -2.81 -17.97 2.32
CA SER A 243 -2.49 -19.31 2.85
C SER A 243 -3.61 -20.31 2.66
N GLY A 244 -4.79 -19.89 2.15
CA GLY A 244 -5.94 -20.79 1.92
C GLY A 244 -6.69 -21.18 3.21
N GLU A 245 -6.46 -20.49 4.33
CA GLU A 245 -7.29 -20.62 5.51
C GLU A 245 -8.72 -20.17 5.18
N GLU A 246 -9.73 -20.92 5.63
CA GLU A 246 -11.12 -20.52 5.44
C GLU A 246 -11.39 -19.21 6.18
N VAL A 247 -11.42 -18.12 5.42
CA VAL A 247 -12.03 -16.89 5.87
C VAL A 247 -13.53 -17.10 5.72
N ALA A 248 -14.28 -17.06 6.83
CA ALA A 248 -15.74 -17.18 6.78
C ALA A 248 -16.27 -16.10 5.85
N GLY A 249 -16.59 -16.50 4.60
CA GLY A 249 -17.17 -15.62 3.60
C GLY A 249 -18.51 -15.05 4.11
N PRO A 250 -18.99 -13.93 3.54
CA PRO A 250 -20.34 -13.48 3.80
C PRO A 250 -21.28 -14.62 3.42
N GLU A 251 -22.12 -15.07 4.35
CA GLU A 251 -23.22 -15.94 4.02
C GLU A 251 -23.95 -15.28 2.83
N SER A 252 -24.11 -16.04 1.74
CA SER A 252 -24.73 -15.59 0.51
C SER A 252 -26.22 -15.29 0.74
N GLY A 253 -26.46 -14.11 1.32
CA GLY A 253 -27.75 -13.48 1.48
C GLY A 253 -27.77 -12.23 0.64
N ALA A 254 -28.50 -12.27 -0.48
CA ALA A 254 -28.87 -11.08 -1.25
C ALA A 254 -29.60 -10.11 -0.31
N GLY A 255 -28.94 -9.03 0.10
CA GLY A 255 -29.48 -8.01 0.99
C GLY A 255 -28.61 -6.77 0.95
N ASP A 256 -29.25 -5.69 0.54
CA ASP A 256 -28.82 -4.30 0.41
C ASP A 256 -27.62 -3.87 1.27
N GLY A 257 -26.69 -3.20 0.61
CA GLY A 257 -25.50 -2.47 1.01
C GLY A 257 -25.49 -1.82 2.41
N ALA A 258 -25.22 -2.63 3.43
CA ALA A 258 -24.70 -2.15 4.70
C ALA A 258 -23.62 -3.18 5.08
N GLY A 259 -22.34 -2.78 5.04
CA GLY A 259 -21.21 -3.63 5.34
C GLY A 259 -21.42 -4.36 6.66
N ASN A 260 -21.29 -5.68 6.63
CA ASN A 260 -21.14 -6.46 7.85
C ASN A 260 -19.78 -6.09 8.45
N GLY A 261 -19.80 -5.15 9.40
CA GLY A 261 -18.65 -4.83 10.22
C GLY A 261 -18.08 -6.11 10.82
N ALA A 262 -16.77 -6.28 10.75
CA ALA A 262 -16.10 -7.34 11.46
C ALA A 262 -16.55 -7.28 12.94
N GLU A 263 -17.06 -8.40 13.49
CA GLU A 263 -17.30 -8.47 14.92
C GLU A 263 -15.95 -8.27 15.62
N ASN A 264 -15.77 -7.10 16.22
CA ASN A 264 -14.55 -6.77 16.93
C ASN A 264 -14.44 -7.65 18.17
N GLY A 265 -13.27 -8.22 18.42
CA GLY A 265 -12.97 -8.87 19.68
C GLY A 265 -13.18 -7.94 20.87
N GLU A 266 -13.09 -8.48 22.10
CA GLU A 266 -13.41 -7.76 23.34
C GLU A 266 -12.71 -6.41 23.52
N ASP A 267 -11.56 -6.18 22.85
CA ASP A 267 -10.78 -4.93 22.95
C ASP A 267 -11.04 -3.88 21.84
N GLY A 268 -11.88 -4.22 20.84
CA GLY A 268 -12.26 -3.31 19.76
C GLY A 268 -11.10 -2.82 18.89
N ARG A 269 -9.99 -3.58 18.78
CA ARG A 269 -8.79 -3.20 18.02
C ARG A 269 -8.83 -3.71 16.59
N TYR A 270 -8.32 -2.90 15.66
CA TYR A 270 -8.02 -3.32 14.29
C TYR A 270 -6.57 -2.99 13.95
N ALA A 271 -5.85 -3.93 13.36
CA ALA A 271 -4.48 -3.75 12.92
C ALA A 271 -4.36 -3.85 11.38
N TRP A 272 -3.72 -2.85 10.78
CA TRP A 272 -3.37 -2.80 9.37
C TRP A 272 -1.84 -2.70 9.26
N ILE A 273 -1.23 -3.70 8.63
CA ILE A 273 0.22 -3.88 8.61
C ILE A 273 0.68 -4.19 7.19
N ALA A 274 1.57 -3.36 6.66
CA ALA A 274 2.11 -3.55 5.31
C ALA A 274 3.60 -3.16 5.22
N GLY A 275 4.30 -3.80 4.29
CA GLY A 275 5.71 -3.49 4.05
C GLY A 275 6.54 -4.73 3.68
N GLU A 276 7.77 -4.78 4.18
CA GLU A 276 8.69 -5.90 3.95
C GLU A 276 8.14 -7.21 4.54
N SER A 277 8.20 -8.29 3.75
CA SER A 277 7.53 -9.55 4.08
C SER A 277 7.96 -10.19 5.40
N ARG A 278 9.24 -10.05 5.82
CA ARG A 278 9.71 -10.58 7.12
C ARG A 278 9.13 -9.77 8.29
N MET A 279 9.09 -8.44 8.16
CA MET A 279 8.45 -7.57 9.16
C MET A 279 6.98 -7.95 9.33
N VAL A 280 6.25 -8.07 8.22
CA VAL A 280 4.83 -8.43 8.23
C VAL A 280 4.63 -9.80 8.87
N THR A 281 5.45 -10.82 8.51
CA THR A 281 5.38 -12.17 9.08
C THR A 281 5.71 -12.19 10.57
N ALA A 282 6.72 -11.42 11.02
CA ALA A 282 7.07 -11.32 12.44
C ALA A 282 5.93 -10.71 13.26
N LEU A 283 5.37 -9.59 12.79
CA LEU A 283 4.22 -8.94 13.43
C LEU A 283 2.99 -9.85 13.47
N ARG A 284 2.70 -10.55 12.37
CA ARG A 284 1.60 -11.52 12.32
C ARG A 284 1.76 -12.60 13.39
N ARG A 285 2.97 -13.15 13.52
CA ARG A 285 3.26 -14.17 14.51
C ARG A 285 2.91 -13.70 15.92
N HIS A 286 3.35 -12.52 16.32
CA HIS A 286 3.04 -11.99 17.64
C HIS A 286 1.55 -11.66 17.81
N LEU A 287 0.95 -10.96 16.84
CA LEU A 287 -0.44 -10.51 16.99
C LEU A 287 -1.45 -11.66 16.93
N VAL A 288 -1.28 -12.60 16.00
CA VAL A 288 -2.25 -13.68 15.78
C VAL A 288 -1.94 -14.90 16.64
N ASN A 289 -0.66 -15.36 16.68
CA ASN A 289 -0.33 -16.63 17.33
C ASN A 289 -0.06 -16.49 18.83
N GLU A 290 0.48 -15.33 19.28
CA GLU A 290 0.85 -15.13 20.68
C GLU A 290 -0.19 -14.31 21.46
N LEU A 291 -0.72 -13.24 20.84
CA LEU A 291 -1.75 -12.38 21.44
C LEU A 291 -3.18 -12.81 21.06
N GLU A 292 -3.32 -13.85 20.25
CA GLU A 292 -4.61 -14.43 19.84
C GLU A 292 -5.57 -13.39 19.23
N MET A 293 -5.03 -12.37 18.55
CA MET A 293 -5.85 -11.35 17.91
C MET A 293 -6.70 -11.96 16.80
N PRO A 294 -8.02 -11.75 16.80
CA PRO A 294 -8.91 -12.37 15.81
C PRO A 294 -8.54 -12.01 14.37
N ARG A 295 -8.59 -12.98 13.47
CA ARG A 295 -8.26 -12.81 12.05
C ARG A 295 -9.03 -11.67 11.37
N LYS A 296 -10.30 -11.48 11.74
CA LYS A 296 -11.15 -10.40 11.21
C LYS A 296 -10.73 -8.99 11.64
N GLN A 297 -9.79 -8.89 12.58
CA GLN A 297 -9.29 -7.62 13.11
C GLN A 297 -7.92 -7.25 12.57
N VAL A 298 -7.40 -8.01 11.62
CA VAL A 298 -6.04 -7.81 11.10
C VAL A 298 -6.00 -7.83 9.59
N ALA A 299 -5.15 -6.96 9.01
CA ALA A 299 -4.73 -7.02 7.63
C ALA A 299 -3.20 -7.05 7.56
N PHE A 300 -2.64 -8.04 6.89
CA PHE A 300 -1.20 -8.25 6.72
C PHE A 300 -0.85 -8.33 5.24
N MET A 301 0.01 -7.42 4.76
CA MET A 301 0.32 -7.30 3.34
C MET A 301 1.82 -7.17 3.11
N GLY A 302 2.42 -8.21 2.54
CA GLY A 302 3.81 -8.17 2.07
C GLY A 302 3.90 -7.38 0.78
N TYR A 303 4.34 -6.12 0.86
CA TYR A 303 4.48 -5.26 -0.32
C TYR A 303 5.75 -5.55 -1.11
N TRP A 304 6.81 -5.97 -0.42
CA TRP A 304 8.10 -6.30 -1.01
C TRP A 304 8.88 -7.27 -0.13
N ARG A 305 9.97 -7.80 -0.68
CA ARG A 305 10.91 -8.64 0.04
C ARG A 305 12.34 -8.27 -0.33
N GLU A 306 13.17 -8.06 0.69
CA GLU A 306 14.57 -7.76 0.49
C GLU A 306 15.28 -8.86 -0.32
N GLY A 307 16.03 -8.46 -1.35
CA GLY A 307 16.76 -9.39 -2.21
C GLY A 307 15.91 -10.19 -3.21
N VAL A 308 14.59 -9.97 -3.28
CA VAL A 308 13.67 -10.66 -4.20
C VAL A 308 12.95 -9.67 -5.10
N SER A 309 12.99 -9.91 -6.41
CA SER A 309 12.17 -9.15 -7.35
C SER A 309 10.75 -9.70 -7.31
N MET A 310 9.83 -8.95 -6.69
CA MET A 310 8.42 -9.33 -6.67
C MET A 310 7.87 -9.42 -8.09
N LYS A 311 7.07 -10.46 -8.34
CA LYS A 311 6.32 -10.60 -9.60
C LYS A 311 5.23 -9.53 -9.60
N GLY A 312 5.23 -8.67 -10.62
CA GLY A 312 4.21 -7.63 -10.80
C GLY A 312 2.90 -8.16 -11.33
#